data_f0c1b159cf8763cbce9987ff5ca5516b
#
_entry.id   f0c1b159cf8763cbce9987ff5ca5516b
#
_cell.length_a   1.000
_cell.length_b   1.000
_cell.length_c   1.000
_cell.angle_alpha   90.00
_cell.angle_beta   90.00
_cell.angle_gamma   90.00
#
_symmetry.space_group_name_H-M   'P 1'
#
loop_
_entity.id
_entity.type
_entity.pdbx_description
1 polymer ?
#
loop_
_entity_poly.entity_id
_entity_poly.type
_entity_poly.pdbx_seq_one_letter_code
_entity_poly.pdbx_strand_id
1 'polypeptide(L)'
;MSAGGESPRHGEGSPPCNGTGELAGNPAQTSLFLLEPTADAAMTYFYGQLFAMDNEIRAMFPAAMDVQRGRFFHALLRIARDQDDPAILVPYLEQLGRAHRKFAVRERHYGMFRRALLATLHRFAAPGWDDTTQRAWERAFDHAVDVMIDAAQRDAEDTPAWWIGTVTASELRGPDIAVLTVAPEQPLSYRPGQYVSVQTPHWPRLWRRYSIANAPQPDGTLRLHVRAIAGGLVSPALVHHVRPGDPLVLGAPEGTMTANTDSPRDVLCLAGGTGLAPLKAIVEAVIHAPAPGRRREVVLYVGARRNQDLYDLAELQQMELGYPWLQVIPAVSDEATREDVMHGTVPELAAKATWADRDIYISGPDAMIIKTAQVLQERGAPRHLIRYDLGGLAD
;
A
#
# COMPACT_ATOMS: atom_id res chain seq x y z
N MET A 1 -66.35 39.80 -45.56
CA MET A 1 -67.16 38.80 -44.81
C MET A 1 -66.27 38.28 -43.75
N SER A 2 -66.38 38.82 -42.61
CA SER A 2 -66.97 38.28 -41.38
C SER A 2 -66.00 37.28 -40.74
N ALA A 3 -65.48 37.69 -39.75
CA ALA A 3 -65.76 37.80 -38.32
C ALA A 3 -65.07 36.61 -37.60
N GLY A 4 -64.45 36.74 -36.62
CA GLY A 4 -64.54 37.19 -35.29
C GLY A 4 -63.78 36.12 -34.54
N GLY A 5 -63.04 36.39 -33.61
CA GLY A 5 -63.24 36.87 -32.30
C GLY A 5 -62.61 35.92 -31.27
N GLU A 6 -61.96 36.55 -30.38
CA GLU A 6 -61.81 36.24 -28.96
C GLU A 6 -60.61 35.42 -28.46
N SER A 7 -59.66 36.13 -27.88
CA SER A 7 -58.98 35.74 -26.63
C SER A 7 -60.02 35.76 -25.48
N PRO A 8 -59.84 34.98 -24.40
CA PRO A 8 -58.90 35.42 -23.34
C PRO A 8 -58.31 34.35 -22.39
N ARG A 9 -57.24 34.79 -21.73
CA ARG A 9 -56.94 34.73 -20.28
C ARG A 9 -56.28 33.56 -19.63
N HIS A 10 -55.30 33.99 -18.87
CA HIS A 10 -54.80 33.51 -17.59
C HIS A 10 -53.94 32.19 -17.68
N GLY A 11 -52.70 32.18 -17.45
CA GLY A 11 -52.06 32.78 -16.26
C GLY A 11 -52.05 31.73 -15.17
N GLU A 12 -51.08 30.79 -15.25
CA GLU A 12 -50.66 30.05 -14.05
C GLU A 12 -49.14 30.00 -14.09
N GLY A 13 -48.58 30.67 -13.08
CA GLY A 13 -47.15 30.75 -12.90
C GLY A 13 -46.59 29.38 -12.53
N SER A 14 -45.60 29.00 -13.26
CA SER A 14 -44.69 27.91 -12.84
C SER A 14 -44.03 28.31 -11.51
N PRO A 15 -44.01 27.44 -10.49
CA PRO A 15 -43.29 27.74 -9.27
C PRO A 15 -41.78 27.79 -9.58
N PRO A 16 -41.03 28.62 -8.85
CA PRO A 16 -39.57 28.69 -8.99
C PRO A 16 -38.98 27.33 -8.66
N CYS A 17 -38.20 26.77 -9.56
CA CYS A 17 -37.32 25.65 -9.28
C CYS A 17 -36.33 26.11 -8.21
N ASN A 18 -36.67 25.88 -6.95
CA ASN A 18 -35.68 25.84 -5.86
C ASN A 18 -34.78 24.64 -6.09
N GLY A 19 -33.77 24.82 -6.90
CA GLY A 19 -32.69 23.88 -7.08
C GLY A 19 -31.67 24.00 -5.94
N THR A 20 -32.10 23.74 -4.72
CA THR A 20 -31.19 23.20 -3.68
C THR A 20 -31.22 21.70 -3.85
N GLY A 21 -30.47 21.20 -4.82
CA GLY A 21 -30.04 19.82 -4.84
C GLY A 21 -29.17 19.62 -3.60
N GLU A 22 -29.79 19.25 -2.48
CA GLU A 22 -29.11 18.65 -1.37
C GLU A 22 -28.30 17.48 -1.94
N LEU A 23 -26.99 17.62 -1.90
CA LEU A 23 -26.08 16.49 -1.87
C LEU A 23 -26.45 15.76 -0.57
N ALA A 24 -27.41 14.82 -0.66
CA ALA A 24 -27.74 13.90 0.41
C ALA A 24 -26.55 12.93 0.54
N GLY A 25 -25.39 13.48 0.91
CA GLY A 25 -24.20 12.72 1.28
C GLY A 25 -24.51 12.01 2.58
N ASN A 26 -24.01 10.79 2.68
CA ASN A 26 -23.99 10.02 3.91
C ASN A 26 -23.52 10.93 5.08
N PRO A 27 -24.29 11.00 6.22
CA PRO A 27 -23.97 11.88 7.35
C PRO A 27 -22.53 11.68 7.90
N ALA A 28 -22.02 10.43 7.90
CA ALA A 28 -20.65 10.15 8.30
C ALA A 28 -19.62 10.79 7.37
N GLN A 29 -19.85 10.73 6.05
CA GLN A 29 -18.98 11.34 5.04
C GLN A 29 -18.98 12.87 5.15
N THR A 30 -20.17 13.48 5.30
CA THR A 30 -20.31 14.93 5.47
C THR A 30 -19.57 15.42 6.72
N SER A 31 -19.68 14.72 7.84
CA SER A 31 -18.99 15.09 9.09
C SER A 31 -17.48 15.03 8.98
N LEU A 32 -16.92 14.07 8.23
CA LEU A 32 -15.47 14.01 7.97
C LEU A 32 -14.99 15.14 7.08
N PHE A 33 -15.76 15.52 6.08
CA PHE A 33 -15.42 16.67 5.25
C PHE A 33 -15.30 17.96 6.08
N LEU A 34 -16.19 18.14 7.06
CA LEU A 34 -16.12 19.27 8.00
C LEU A 34 -14.88 19.19 8.93
N LEU A 35 -14.42 17.99 9.23
CA LEU A 35 -13.27 17.75 10.10
C LEU A 35 -11.92 17.87 9.37
N GLU A 36 -11.88 17.68 8.06
CA GLU A 36 -10.66 17.64 7.25
C GLU A 36 -9.72 18.85 7.46
N PRO A 37 -10.20 20.12 7.53
CA PRO A 37 -9.34 21.29 7.77
C PRO A 37 -8.63 21.26 9.13
N THR A 38 -9.15 20.50 10.09
CA THR A 38 -8.63 20.38 11.46
C THR A 38 -8.18 18.96 11.80
N ALA A 39 -7.96 18.12 10.80
CA ALA A 39 -7.70 16.68 10.95
C ALA A 39 -6.57 16.36 11.93
N ASP A 40 -5.43 17.08 11.87
CA ASP A 40 -4.31 16.83 12.80
C ASP A 40 -4.67 17.16 14.26
N ALA A 41 -5.36 18.27 14.50
CA ALA A 41 -5.82 18.64 15.83
C ALA A 41 -6.87 17.63 16.37
N ALA A 42 -7.78 17.19 15.50
CA ALA A 42 -8.79 16.19 15.84
C ALA A 42 -8.15 14.84 16.19
N MET A 43 -7.19 14.38 15.38
CA MET A 43 -6.47 13.13 15.65
C MET A 43 -5.58 13.23 16.88
N THR A 44 -4.98 14.38 17.15
CA THR A 44 -4.24 14.64 18.40
C THR A 44 -5.16 14.53 19.61
N TYR A 45 -6.36 15.13 19.55
CA TYR A 45 -7.37 15.02 20.59
C TYR A 45 -7.85 13.57 20.77
N PHE A 46 -8.12 12.86 19.67
CA PHE A 46 -8.51 11.45 19.69
C PHE A 46 -7.51 10.59 20.48
N TYR A 47 -6.23 10.66 20.12
CA TYR A 47 -5.21 9.88 20.81
C TYR A 47 -4.99 10.32 22.25
N GLY A 48 -5.16 11.62 22.55
CA GLY A 48 -5.16 12.13 23.92
C GLY A 48 -6.27 11.50 24.77
N GLN A 49 -7.50 11.45 24.24
CA GLN A 49 -8.63 10.77 24.92
C GLN A 49 -8.38 9.26 25.07
N LEU A 50 -7.90 8.60 24.03
CA LEU A 50 -7.63 7.17 24.05
C LEU A 50 -6.59 6.79 25.10
N PHE A 51 -5.47 7.51 25.16
CA PHE A 51 -4.38 7.25 26.09
C PHE A 51 -4.74 7.62 27.55
N ALA A 52 -5.66 8.56 27.74
CA ALA A 52 -6.19 8.89 29.07
C ALA A 52 -7.11 7.78 29.63
N MET A 53 -7.72 6.94 28.77
CA MET A 53 -8.58 5.83 29.21
C MET A 53 -7.78 4.63 29.70
N ASP A 54 -6.60 4.39 29.11
CA ASP A 54 -5.77 3.24 29.45
C ASP A 54 -4.29 3.52 29.08
N ASN A 55 -3.42 3.56 30.07
CA ASN A 55 -1.99 3.76 29.86
C ASN A 55 -1.32 2.59 29.12
N GLU A 56 -1.87 1.36 29.20
CA GLU A 56 -1.34 0.22 28.47
C GLU A 56 -1.50 0.40 26.95
N ILE A 57 -2.60 1.03 26.53
CA ILE A 57 -2.82 1.34 25.10
C ILE A 57 -1.70 2.24 24.56
N ARG A 58 -1.22 3.22 25.32
CA ARG A 58 -0.11 4.09 24.88
C ARG A 58 1.15 3.28 24.55
N ALA A 59 1.38 2.19 25.29
CA ALA A 59 2.52 1.31 25.06
C ALA A 59 2.43 0.51 23.76
N MET A 60 1.27 0.39 23.12
CA MET A 60 1.09 -0.28 21.82
C MET A 60 1.51 0.61 20.63
N PHE A 61 1.66 1.90 20.85
CA PHE A 61 1.96 2.88 19.80
C PHE A 61 3.42 3.36 19.86
N PRO A 62 3.98 3.81 18.72
CA PRO A 62 5.30 4.40 18.68
C PRO A 62 5.36 5.71 19.48
N ALA A 63 6.58 6.19 19.78
CA ALA A 63 6.79 7.46 20.45
C ALA A 63 6.30 8.64 19.59
N ALA A 64 6.67 8.67 18.32
CA ALA A 64 6.22 9.65 17.33
C ALA A 64 4.89 9.20 16.70
N MET A 65 3.88 10.06 16.75
CA MET A 65 2.51 9.74 16.38
C MET A 65 2.05 10.37 15.05
N ASP A 66 2.90 11.18 14.41
CA ASP A 66 2.50 11.96 13.21
C ASP A 66 1.99 11.05 12.08
N VAL A 67 2.75 10.05 11.72
CA VAL A 67 2.37 9.06 10.70
C VAL A 67 1.12 8.28 11.13
N GLN A 68 1.02 7.90 12.41
CA GLN A 68 -0.12 7.13 12.92
C GLN A 68 -1.42 7.96 12.89
N ARG A 69 -1.36 9.25 13.19
CA ARG A 69 -2.51 10.16 13.07
C ARG A 69 -3.04 10.20 11.64
N GLY A 70 -2.15 10.40 10.66
CA GLY A 70 -2.52 10.39 9.25
C GLY A 70 -3.15 9.07 8.80
N ARG A 71 -2.54 7.94 9.15
CA ARG A 71 -3.06 6.59 8.82
C ARG A 71 -4.48 6.38 9.36
N PHE A 72 -4.71 6.73 10.60
CA PHE A 72 -6.01 6.54 11.22
C PHE A 72 -7.08 7.43 10.56
N PHE A 73 -6.75 8.69 10.30
CA PHE A 73 -7.66 9.60 9.59
C PHE A 73 -8.03 9.08 8.21
N HIS A 74 -7.06 8.57 7.43
CA HIS A 74 -7.33 7.97 6.12
C HIS A 74 -8.19 6.69 6.21
N ALA A 75 -8.02 5.89 7.26
CA ALA A 75 -8.88 4.73 7.49
C ALA A 75 -10.34 5.16 7.75
N LEU A 76 -10.54 6.21 8.56
CA LEU A 76 -11.88 6.78 8.79
C LEU A 76 -12.51 7.34 7.52
N LEU A 77 -11.73 8.08 6.70
CA LEU A 77 -12.19 8.56 5.40
C LEU A 77 -12.65 7.41 4.50
N ARG A 78 -11.90 6.32 4.49
CA ARG A 78 -12.23 5.16 3.66
C ARG A 78 -13.48 4.45 4.16
N ILE A 79 -13.61 4.24 5.46
CA ILE A 79 -14.80 3.63 6.07
C ILE A 79 -16.05 4.48 5.74
N ALA A 80 -16.00 5.79 5.93
CA ALA A 80 -17.13 6.66 5.68
C ALA A 80 -17.49 6.77 4.19
N ARG A 81 -16.51 6.76 3.29
CA ARG A 81 -16.73 6.86 1.85
C ARG A 81 -17.28 5.57 1.26
N ASP A 82 -16.72 4.42 1.68
CA ASP A 82 -16.96 3.14 1.02
C ASP A 82 -17.99 2.28 1.77
N GLN A 83 -18.64 2.81 2.84
CA GLN A 83 -19.58 2.04 3.68
C GLN A 83 -20.80 1.47 2.93
N ASP A 84 -21.20 2.11 1.83
CA ASP A 84 -22.31 1.68 0.99
C ASP A 84 -21.86 0.72 -0.14
N ASP A 85 -20.55 0.41 -0.24
CA ASP A 85 -19.98 -0.54 -1.19
C ASP A 85 -19.20 -1.66 -0.46
N PRO A 86 -19.89 -2.72 0.00
CA PRO A 86 -19.25 -3.85 0.68
C PRO A 86 -18.18 -4.55 -0.15
N ALA A 87 -18.28 -4.52 -1.49
CA ALA A 87 -17.30 -5.15 -2.36
C ALA A 87 -15.92 -4.45 -2.29
N ILE A 88 -15.89 -3.17 -1.94
CA ILE A 88 -14.67 -2.39 -1.73
C ILE A 88 -14.27 -2.38 -0.26
N LEU A 89 -15.22 -2.15 0.65
CA LEU A 89 -14.93 -1.94 2.06
C LEU A 89 -14.53 -3.23 2.79
N VAL A 90 -15.26 -4.33 2.59
CA VAL A 90 -15.04 -5.59 3.36
C VAL A 90 -13.62 -6.13 3.15
N PRO A 91 -13.08 -6.28 1.91
CA PRO A 91 -11.72 -6.75 1.73
C PRO A 91 -10.65 -5.87 2.42
N TYR A 92 -10.87 -4.57 2.45
CA TYR A 92 -10.00 -3.64 3.16
C TYR A 92 -10.03 -3.85 4.68
N LEU A 93 -11.22 -3.97 5.26
CA LEU A 93 -11.40 -4.21 6.71
C LEU A 93 -10.85 -5.57 7.14
N GLU A 94 -11.05 -6.61 6.33
CA GLU A 94 -10.46 -7.92 6.58
C GLU A 94 -8.92 -7.87 6.60
N GLN A 95 -8.31 -7.18 5.62
CA GLN A 95 -6.87 -6.99 5.61
C GLN A 95 -6.41 -6.20 6.84
N LEU A 96 -7.15 -5.16 7.22
CA LEU A 96 -6.85 -4.35 8.39
C LEU A 96 -6.96 -5.16 9.68
N GLY A 97 -7.97 -6.02 9.81
CA GLY A 97 -8.15 -6.94 10.95
C GLY A 97 -6.98 -7.90 11.10
N ARG A 98 -6.58 -8.57 10.02
CA ARG A 98 -5.39 -9.43 9.99
C ARG A 98 -4.12 -8.68 10.39
N ALA A 99 -3.92 -7.47 9.83
CA ALA A 99 -2.76 -6.64 10.14
C ALA A 99 -2.72 -6.16 11.61
N HIS A 100 -3.86 -6.04 12.29
CA HIS A 100 -3.93 -5.64 13.70
C HIS A 100 -3.48 -6.74 14.66
N ARG A 101 -3.47 -8.01 14.24
CA ARG A 101 -3.02 -9.13 15.10
C ARG A 101 -1.60 -8.92 15.64
N LYS A 102 -0.69 -8.42 14.82
CA LYS A 102 0.71 -8.15 15.22
C LYS A 102 0.85 -7.10 16.34
N PHE A 103 -0.18 -6.30 16.59
CA PHE A 103 -0.21 -5.31 17.67
C PHE A 103 -0.87 -5.83 18.95
N ALA A 104 -1.30 -7.10 18.98
CA ALA A 104 -2.03 -7.72 20.09
C ALA A 104 -3.30 -6.91 20.51
N VAL A 105 -4.00 -6.34 19.53
CA VAL A 105 -5.27 -5.64 19.76
C VAL A 105 -6.30 -6.63 20.27
N ARG A 106 -7.02 -6.26 21.35
CA ARG A 106 -8.09 -7.06 21.97
C ARG A 106 -9.44 -6.36 21.78
N GLU A 107 -10.52 -7.08 21.87
CA GLU A 107 -11.89 -6.55 21.71
C GLU A 107 -12.17 -5.35 22.60
N ARG A 108 -11.72 -5.37 23.89
CA ARG A 108 -11.86 -4.24 24.81
C ARG A 108 -11.28 -2.93 24.26
N HIS A 109 -10.25 -2.99 23.42
CA HIS A 109 -9.61 -1.80 22.85
C HIS A 109 -10.54 -1.10 21.85
N TYR A 110 -11.29 -1.84 21.06
CA TYR A 110 -12.24 -1.26 20.10
C TYR A 110 -13.33 -0.44 20.80
N GLY A 111 -13.82 -0.87 21.97
CA GLY A 111 -14.77 -0.07 22.76
C GLY A 111 -14.18 1.25 23.24
N MET A 112 -12.88 1.31 23.56
CA MET A 112 -12.21 2.57 23.92
C MET A 112 -12.00 3.45 22.68
N PHE A 113 -11.60 2.87 21.54
CA PHE A 113 -11.51 3.58 20.26
C PHE A 113 -12.84 4.21 19.86
N ARG A 114 -13.95 3.47 19.97
CA ARG A 114 -15.31 3.96 19.69
C ARG A 114 -15.63 5.21 20.52
N ARG A 115 -15.41 5.15 21.85
CA ARG A 115 -15.68 6.29 22.74
C ARG A 115 -14.81 7.51 22.39
N ALA A 116 -13.51 7.31 22.17
CA ALA A 116 -12.60 8.39 21.79
C ALA A 116 -12.99 8.98 20.43
N LEU A 117 -13.38 8.15 19.45
CA LEU A 117 -13.81 8.57 18.13
C LEU A 117 -15.06 9.44 18.18
N LEU A 118 -16.12 8.96 18.83
CA LEU A 118 -17.38 9.70 18.93
C LEU A 118 -17.19 11.03 19.66
N ALA A 119 -16.41 11.07 20.75
CA ALA A 119 -16.07 12.31 21.44
C ALA A 119 -15.30 13.30 20.55
N THR A 120 -14.40 12.80 19.70
CA THR A 120 -13.62 13.62 18.77
C THR A 120 -14.53 14.19 17.68
N LEU A 121 -15.33 13.34 17.05
CA LEU A 121 -16.25 13.76 15.98
C LEU A 121 -17.26 14.79 16.49
N HIS A 122 -17.87 14.54 17.66
CA HIS A 122 -18.79 15.50 18.30
C HIS A 122 -18.12 16.86 18.50
N ARG A 123 -16.85 16.90 18.91
CA ARG A 123 -16.11 18.14 19.18
C ARG A 123 -15.72 18.89 17.91
N PHE A 124 -15.28 18.19 16.86
CA PHE A 124 -14.64 18.81 15.71
C PHE A 124 -15.54 18.89 14.47
N ALA A 125 -16.62 18.11 14.41
CA ALA A 125 -17.58 18.14 13.30
C ALA A 125 -18.80 19.03 13.58
N ALA A 126 -18.86 19.72 14.72
CA ALA A 126 -19.87 20.75 14.95
C ALA A 126 -19.66 21.91 13.94
N PRO A 127 -20.75 22.49 13.40
CA PRO A 127 -22.16 22.39 13.78
C PRO A 127 -22.95 21.26 13.12
N GLY A 128 -22.37 20.42 12.25
CA GLY A 128 -23.05 19.34 11.52
C GLY A 128 -23.25 18.05 12.31
N TRP A 129 -22.97 18.04 13.62
CA TRP A 129 -23.14 16.88 14.47
C TRP A 129 -24.54 16.81 15.10
N ASP A 130 -25.27 15.76 14.79
CA ASP A 130 -26.60 15.45 15.35
C ASP A 130 -26.72 13.94 15.66
N ASP A 131 -27.86 13.56 16.23
CA ASP A 131 -28.15 12.16 16.57
C ASP A 131 -28.13 11.22 15.35
N THR A 132 -28.41 11.73 14.16
CA THR A 132 -28.41 10.95 12.92
C THR A 132 -26.98 10.67 12.50
N THR A 133 -26.11 11.68 12.56
CA THR A 133 -24.69 11.58 12.29
C THR A 133 -24.01 10.66 13.31
N GLN A 134 -24.35 10.81 14.59
CA GLN A 134 -23.83 9.92 15.64
C GLN A 134 -24.18 8.47 15.35
N ARG A 135 -25.47 8.15 15.13
CA ARG A 135 -25.90 6.79 14.80
C ARG A 135 -25.29 6.24 13.53
N ALA A 136 -25.03 7.08 12.52
CA ALA A 136 -24.35 6.66 11.31
C ALA A 136 -22.90 6.21 11.62
N TRP A 137 -22.16 6.96 12.41
CA TRP A 137 -20.82 6.59 12.84
C TRP A 137 -20.77 5.37 13.73
N GLU A 138 -21.72 5.24 14.66
CA GLU A 138 -21.82 4.05 15.51
C GLU A 138 -21.97 2.80 14.66
N ARG A 139 -22.90 2.79 13.71
CA ARG A 139 -23.10 1.65 12.79
C ARG A 139 -21.88 1.38 11.92
N ALA A 140 -21.29 2.43 11.32
CA ALA A 140 -20.13 2.26 10.44
C ALA A 140 -18.91 1.71 11.21
N PHE A 141 -18.67 2.20 12.44
CA PHE A 141 -17.58 1.74 13.28
C PHE A 141 -17.80 0.31 13.77
N ASP A 142 -19.00 0.02 14.30
CA ASP A 142 -19.33 -1.30 14.83
C ASP A 142 -19.24 -2.36 13.71
N HIS A 143 -19.78 -2.09 12.51
CA HIS A 143 -19.63 -2.97 11.36
C HIS A 143 -18.15 -3.17 10.95
N ALA A 144 -17.35 -2.09 10.92
CA ALA A 144 -15.94 -2.19 10.60
C ALA A 144 -15.19 -3.07 11.61
N VAL A 145 -15.49 -2.92 12.89
CA VAL A 145 -14.88 -3.70 13.98
C VAL A 145 -15.28 -5.17 13.87
N ASP A 146 -16.56 -5.46 13.63
CA ASP A 146 -17.03 -6.84 13.48
C ASP A 146 -16.31 -7.58 12.34
N VAL A 147 -16.20 -6.95 11.17
CA VAL A 147 -15.46 -7.52 10.02
C VAL A 147 -13.98 -7.72 10.37
N MET A 148 -13.35 -6.75 11.07
CA MET A 148 -11.95 -6.85 11.46
C MET A 148 -11.71 -7.98 12.47
N ILE A 149 -12.58 -8.14 13.48
CA ILE A 149 -12.48 -9.21 14.49
C ILE A 149 -12.64 -10.56 13.83
N ASP A 150 -13.68 -10.74 13.04
CA ASP A 150 -13.96 -11.97 12.28
C ASP A 150 -12.77 -12.39 11.42
N ALA A 151 -12.20 -11.46 10.68
CA ALA A 151 -11.04 -11.73 9.83
C ALA A 151 -9.79 -12.08 10.65
N ALA A 152 -9.57 -11.41 11.78
CA ALA A 152 -8.45 -11.69 12.69
C ALA A 152 -8.59 -13.07 13.34
N GLN A 153 -9.80 -13.47 13.73
CA GLN A 153 -10.09 -14.78 14.32
C GLN A 153 -9.87 -15.91 13.31
N ARG A 154 -10.45 -15.79 12.10
CA ARG A 154 -10.24 -16.77 11.01
C ARG A 154 -8.77 -16.93 10.65
N ASP A 155 -8.03 -15.83 10.56
CA ASP A 155 -6.60 -15.86 10.27
C ASP A 155 -5.78 -16.49 11.40
N ALA A 156 -6.25 -16.40 12.66
CA ALA A 156 -5.56 -16.97 13.82
C ALA A 156 -5.64 -18.51 13.88
N GLU A 157 -6.57 -19.12 13.16
CA GLU A 157 -6.69 -20.58 13.10
C GLU A 157 -5.50 -21.21 12.35
N ASP A 158 -5.01 -20.55 11.30
CA ASP A 158 -4.03 -21.10 10.37
C ASP A 158 -2.64 -20.45 10.48
N THR A 159 -2.55 -19.21 11.00
CA THR A 159 -1.30 -18.46 10.98
C THR A 159 -0.97 -17.81 12.32
N PRO A 160 0.31 -17.65 12.68
CA PRO A 160 0.70 -16.85 13.84
C PRO A 160 0.41 -15.34 13.60
N ALA A 161 0.35 -14.56 14.67
CA ALA A 161 0.17 -13.11 14.56
C ALA A 161 1.41 -12.39 14.00
N TRP A 162 2.59 -12.98 14.16
CA TRP A 162 3.89 -12.58 13.62
C TRP A 162 4.82 -13.78 13.54
N TRP A 163 5.88 -13.65 12.77
CA TRP A 163 6.95 -14.63 12.66
C TRP A 163 8.24 -14.06 13.26
N ILE A 164 9.03 -14.89 13.89
CA ILE A 164 10.43 -14.59 14.17
C ILE A 164 11.26 -15.13 13.01
N GLY A 165 12.14 -14.31 12.47
CA GLY A 165 13.06 -14.71 11.43
C GLY A 165 14.49 -14.34 11.82
N THR A 166 15.41 -15.30 11.67
CA THR A 166 16.84 -15.05 11.88
C THR A 166 17.48 -14.54 10.60
N VAL A 167 18.24 -13.45 10.69
CA VAL A 167 19.07 -12.98 9.58
C VAL A 167 20.19 -13.99 9.35
N THR A 168 20.24 -14.60 8.18
CA THR A 168 21.29 -15.58 7.81
C THR A 168 22.42 -14.95 7.01
N ALA A 169 22.12 -13.86 6.26
CA ALA A 169 23.11 -13.07 5.54
C ALA A 169 22.71 -11.59 5.51
N SER A 170 23.71 -10.71 5.50
CA SER A 170 23.56 -9.27 5.33
C SER A 170 24.66 -8.78 4.41
N GLU A 171 24.29 -8.39 3.19
CA GLU A 171 25.19 -7.97 2.13
C GLU A 171 24.98 -6.49 1.81
N LEU A 172 26.00 -5.68 2.04
CA LEU A 172 25.98 -4.28 1.62
C LEU A 172 26.15 -4.19 0.09
N ARG A 173 25.23 -3.49 -0.56
CA ARG A 173 25.20 -3.22 -2.01
C ARG A 173 25.42 -1.73 -2.28
N GLY A 174 26.35 -1.12 -1.56
CA GLY A 174 26.63 0.30 -1.57
C GLY A 174 26.56 0.89 -0.15
N PRO A 175 26.66 2.23 0.00
CA PRO A 175 26.75 2.85 1.32
C PRO A 175 25.44 2.82 2.11
N ASP A 176 24.30 2.77 1.42
CA ASP A 176 22.96 2.93 2.00
C ASP A 176 21.99 1.78 1.67
N ILE A 177 22.45 0.72 1.00
CA ILE A 177 21.58 -0.42 0.64
C ILE A 177 22.17 -1.72 1.18
N ALA A 178 21.34 -2.54 1.80
CA ALA A 178 21.64 -3.91 2.18
C ALA A 178 20.61 -4.89 1.61
N VAL A 179 21.09 -6.06 1.23
CA VAL A 179 20.27 -7.25 0.96
C VAL A 179 20.36 -8.15 2.18
N LEU A 180 19.24 -8.33 2.87
CA LEU A 180 19.14 -9.22 4.03
C LEU A 180 18.49 -10.52 3.60
N THR A 181 19.11 -11.65 3.96
CA THR A 181 18.46 -12.97 3.87
C THR A 181 17.97 -13.35 5.25
N VAL A 182 16.70 -13.70 5.36
CA VAL A 182 16.03 -13.98 6.62
C VAL A 182 15.39 -15.37 6.55
N ALA A 183 15.66 -16.21 7.52
CA ALA A 183 15.06 -17.54 7.69
C ALA A 183 13.98 -17.46 8.79
N PRO A 184 12.68 -17.51 8.45
CA PRO A 184 11.60 -17.60 9.43
C PRO A 184 11.67 -18.92 10.20
N GLU A 185 11.43 -18.91 11.52
CA GLU A 185 11.39 -20.11 12.37
C GLU A 185 10.19 -21.03 12.04
N GLN A 186 9.13 -20.46 11.46
CA GLN A 186 7.94 -21.18 11.02
C GLN A 186 7.69 -20.86 9.55
N PRO A 187 7.06 -21.76 8.78
CA PRO A 187 6.74 -21.49 7.38
C PRO A 187 5.97 -20.17 7.21
N LEU A 188 6.48 -19.32 6.33
CA LEU A 188 5.86 -18.06 5.96
C LEU A 188 5.49 -18.13 4.48
N SER A 189 4.21 -18.41 4.20
CA SER A 189 3.71 -18.51 2.84
C SER A 189 3.41 -17.13 2.27
N TYR A 190 3.95 -16.82 1.08
CA TYR A 190 3.72 -15.55 0.41
C TYR A 190 3.64 -15.74 -1.11
N ARG A 191 3.10 -14.73 -1.79
CA ARG A 191 3.09 -14.64 -3.24
C ARG A 191 4.17 -13.66 -3.71
N PRO A 192 4.94 -13.99 -4.77
CA PRO A 192 5.92 -13.07 -5.34
C PRO A 192 5.32 -11.71 -5.66
N GLY A 193 5.96 -10.65 -5.19
CA GLY A 193 5.48 -9.27 -5.27
C GLY A 193 4.91 -8.71 -3.96
N GLN A 194 4.60 -9.56 -2.98
CA GLN A 194 4.15 -9.12 -1.66
C GLN A 194 5.29 -8.54 -0.82
N TYR A 195 4.91 -7.84 0.25
CA TYR A 195 5.81 -7.29 1.26
C TYR A 195 5.45 -7.82 2.65
N VAL A 196 6.39 -7.71 3.58
CA VAL A 196 6.17 -7.96 5.01
C VAL A 196 6.47 -6.69 5.81
N SER A 197 5.76 -6.53 6.94
CA SER A 197 6.15 -5.54 7.94
C SER A 197 7.28 -6.12 8.78
N VAL A 198 8.35 -5.36 8.98
CA VAL A 198 9.52 -5.77 9.76
C VAL A 198 9.70 -4.88 10.98
N GLN A 199 9.97 -5.49 12.12
CA GLN A 199 10.40 -4.84 13.34
C GLN A 199 11.77 -5.38 13.73
N THR A 200 12.70 -4.49 14.08
CA THR A 200 14.04 -4.85 14.60
C THR A 200 14.08 -4.66 16.11
N PRO A 201 14.86 -5.47 16.85
CA PRO A 201 15.08 -5.27 18.29
C PRO A 201 15.63 -3.88 18.67
N HIS A 202 16.33 -3.23 17.75
CA HIS A 202 16.84 -1.88 17.95
C HIS A 202 15.71 -0.82 18.11
N TRP A 203 14.58 -1.06 17.45
CA TRP A 203 13.42 -0.15 17.46
C TRP A 203 12.12 -0.93 17.68
N PRO A 204 11.85 -1.42 18.90
CA PRO A 204 10.63 -2.13 19.22
C PRO A 204 9.38 -1.31 18.90
N ARG A 205 8.32 -1.96 18.42
CA ARG A 205 7.02 -1.36 18.07
C ARG A 205 7.05 -0.43 16.85
N LEU A 206 8.21 -0.23 16.20
CA LEU A 206 8.30 0.45 14.91
C LEU A 206 8.35 -0.58 13.79
N TRP A 207 7.25 -0.68 13.07
CA TRP A 207 7.12 -1.55 11.92
C TRP A 207 7.34 -0.77 10.63
N ARG A 208 8.12 -1.34 9.69
CA ARG A 208 8.29 -0.81 8.35
C ARG A 208 8.08 -1.91 7.34
N ARG A 209 7.49 -1.56 6.20
CA ARG A 209 7.21 -2.49 5.11
C ARG A 209 8.43 -2.66 4.23
N TYR A 210 8.74 -3.92 3.90
CA TYR A 210 9.79 -4.29 2.97
C TYR A 210 9.26 -5.37 2.03
N SER A 211 9.41 -5.13 0.73
CA SER A 211 9.03 -6.12 -0.27
C SER A 211 9.95 -7.33 -0.21
N ILE A 212 9.37 -8.51 -0.40
CA ILE A 212 10.12 -9.75 -0.53
C ILE A 212 10.71 -9.79 -1.93
N ALA A 213 12.03 -9.97 -2.04
CA ALA A 213 12.79 -9.82 -3.27
C ALA A 213 13.07 -11.14 -4.02
N ASN A 214 12.57 -12.25 -3.53
CA ASN A 214 12.69 -13.57 -4.17
C ASN A 214 11.33 -14.26 -4.29
N ALA A 215 11.18 -15.15 -5.26
CA ALA A 215 10.10 -16.11 -5.26
C ALA A 215 10.27 -17.11 -4.08
N PRO A 216 9.19 -17.80 -3.63
CA PRO A 216 9.29 -18.80 -2.57
C PRO A 216 10.38 -19.84 -2.88
N GLN A 217 11.29 -20.01 -1.93
CA GLN A 217 12.42 -20.93 -2.03
C GLN A 217 12.15 -22.22 -1.22
N PRO A 218 12.75 -23.36 -1.60
CA PRO A 218 12.59 -24.62 -0.86
C PRO A 218 13.07 -24.57 0.60
N ASP A 219 14.04 -23.71 0.90
CA ASP A 219 14.57 -23.48 2.25
C ASP A 219 13.73 -22.47 3.06
N GLY A 220 12.67 -21.90 2.48
CA GLY A 220 11.78 -20.95 3.13
C GLY A 220 12.38 -19.58 3.39
N THR A 221 13.57 -19.27 2.89
CA THR A 221 14.23 -17.98 3.11
C THR A 221 13.58 -16.83 2.34
N LEU A 222 13.62 -15.65 2.94
CA LEU A 222 13.19 -14.38 2.33
C LEU A 222 14.42 -13.51 2.08
N ARG A 223 14.41 -12.78 0.97
CA ARG A 223 15.35 -11.67 0.73
C ARG A 223 14.64 -10.34 0.85
N LEU A 224 15.23 -9.40 1.57
CA LEU A 224 14.72 -8.04 1.75
C LEU A 224 15.78 -7.05 1.26
N HIS A 225 15.42 -6.20 0.30
CA HIS A 225 16.29 -5.12 -0.15
C HIS A 225 15.93 -3.85 0.63
N VAL A 226 16.85 -3.40 1.46
CA VAL A 226 16.62 -2.29 2.39
C VAL A 226 17.51 -1.13 2.01
N ARG A 227 16.92 0.06 1.80
CA ARG A 227 17.65 1.32 1.69
C ARG A 227 17.55 2.11 2.99
N ALA A 228 18.67 2.54 3.54
CA ALA A 228 18.73 3.43 4.68
C ALA A 228 18.20 4.82 4.28
N ILE A 229 17.15 5.28 4.94
CA ILE A 229 16.55 6.60 4.72
C ILE A 229 17.13 7.56 5.75
N ALA A 230 17.65 8.69 5.31
CA ALA A 230 18.19 9.72 6.19
C ALA A 230 17.12 10.20 7.18
N GLY A 231 17.46 10.23 8.48
CA GLY A 231 16.51 10.56 9.55
C GLY A 231 15.54 9.44 9.91
N GLY A 232 15.53 8.32 9.18
CA GLY A 232 14.78 7.13 9.55
C GLY A 232 15.41 6.38 10.72
N LEU A 233 14.62 5.59 11.44
CA LEU A 233 15.09 4.81 12.59
C LEU A 233 15.31 3.33 12.22
N VAL A 234 14.35 2.72 11.54
CA VAL A 234 14.36 1.27 11.26
C VAL A 234 15.29 0.93 10.09
N SER A 235 15.18 1.61 8.95
CA SER A 235 15.97 1.28 7.77
C SER A 235 17.49 1.47 7.97
N PRO A 236 17.99 2.54 8.65
CA PRO A 236 19.41 2.61 8.98
C PRO A 236 19.86 1.51 9.93
N ALA A 237 19.02 1.10 10.90
CA ALA A 237 19.36 0.00 11.79
C ALA A 237 19.47 -1.32 11.02
N LEU A 238 18.55 -1.61 10.10
CA LEU A 238 18.60 -2.81 9.25
C LEU A 238 19.84 -2.83 8.35
N VAL A 239 20.25 -1.69 7.79
CA VAL A 239 21.42 -1.63 6.90
C VAL A 239 22.74 -1.67 7.65
N HIS A 240 22.85 -0.92 8.77
CA HIS A 240 24.15 -0.69 9.39
C HIS A 240 24.40 -1.48 10.69
N HIS A 241 23.34 -1.93 11.38
CA HIS A 241 23.48 -2.54 12.70
C HIS A 241 23.11 -4.02 12.73
N VAL A 242 22.16 -4.46 11.89
CA VAL A 242 21.75 -5.87 11.84
C VAL A 242 22.84 -6.75 11.23
N ARG A 243 23.08 -7.90 11.86
CA ARG A 243 24.11 -8.88 11.50
C ARG A 243 23.51 -10.29 11.36
N PRO A 244 24.18 -11.22 10.65
CA PRO A 244 23.82 -12.62 10.69
C PRO A 244 23.73 -13.12 12.14
N GLY A 245 22.63 -13.83 12.47
CA GLY A 245 22.27 -14.28 13.80
C GLY A 245 21.26 -13.39 14.52
N ASP A 246 21.04 -12.15 14.08
CA ASP A 246 20.08 -11.25 14.71
C ASP A 246 18.63 -11.65 14.38
N PRO A 247 17.70 -11.59 15.35
CA PRO A 247 16.31 -11.83 15.12
C PRO A 247 15.61 -10.60 14.54
N LEU A 248 14.66 -10.83 13.65
CA LEU A 248 13.67 -9.84 13.17
C LEU A 248 12.27 -10.36 13.46
N VAL A 249 11.33 -9.45 13.73
CA VAL A 249 9.91 -9.80 13.81
C VAL A 249 9.25 -9.41 12.50
N LEU A 250 8.57 -10.38 11.87
CA LEU A 250 7.93 -10.24 10.56
C LEU A 250 6.41 -10.30 10.74
N GLY A 251 5.69 -9.35 10.16
CA GLY A 251 4.23 -9.43 10.03
C GLY A 251 3.82 -10.37 8.89
N ALA A 252 2.52 -10.65 8.81
CA ALA A 252 1.96 -11.40 7.70
C ALA A 252 2.30 -10.74 6.35
N PRO A 253 2.46 -11.54 5.27
CA PRO A 253 2.62 -10.99 3.92
C PRO A 253 1.38 -10.23 3.48
N GLU A 254 1.60 -9.04 2.93
CA GLU A 254 0.56 -8.13 2.47
C GLU A 254 0.90 -7.66 1.04
N GLY A 255 -0.05 -6.98 0.38
CA GLY A 255 0.11 -6.43 -0.97
C GLY A 255 -0.69 -7.18 -2.02
N THR A 256 -1.09 -6.44 -3.06
CA THR A 256 -1.96 -6.93 -4.15
C THR A 256 -1.21 -7.07 -5.48
N MET A 257 -0.03 -6.46 -5.59
CA MET A 257 0.85 -6.57 -6.76
C MET A 257 1.55 -7.93 -6.77
N THR A 258 0.83 -8.98 -7.10
CA THR A 258 1.38 -10.35 -7.14
C THR A 258 1.58 -10.87 -8.55
N ALA A 259 2.57 -11.75 -8.73
CA ALA A 259 2.81 -12.42 -10.01
C ALA A 259 1.56 -13.17 -10.48
N ASN A 260 1.17 -12.93 -11.73
CA ASN A 260 0.14 -13.72 -12.40
C ASN A 260 0.83 -14.80 -13.28
N THR A 261 1.11 -15.94 -12.66
CA THR A 261 1.81 -17.05 -13.34
C THR A 261 0.94 -17.77 -14.38
N ASP A 262 -0.38 -17.66 -14.26
CA ASP A 262 -1.33 -18.33 -15.16
C ASP A 262 -1.65 -17.49 -16.42
N SER A 263 -1.21 -16.24 -16.46
CA SER A 263 -1.40 -15.38 -17.62
C SER A 263 -0.58 -15.85 -18.82
N PRO A 264 -1.14 -15.86 -20.04
CA PRO A 264 -0.38 -16.15 -21.26
C PRO A 264 0.43 -14.95 -21.77
N ARG A 265 0.22 -13.74 -21.20
CA ARG A 265 0.85 -12.50 -21.66
C ARG A 265 2.30 -12.43 -21.26
N ASP A 266 3.09 -11.74 -22.07
CA ASP A 266 4.44 -11.33 -21.70
C ASP A 266 4.42 -10.37 -20.52
N VAL A 267 5.58 -10.06 -19.95
CA VAL A 267 5.69 -9.26 -18.74
C VAL A 267 6.53 -8.01 -18.99
N LEU A 268 6.06 -6.88 -18.47
CA LEU A 268 6.80 -5.63 -18.41
C LEU A 268 6.93 -5.21 -16.93
N CYS A 269 8.16 -5.14 -16.44
CA CYS A 269 8.48 -4.67 -15.10
C CYS A 269 9.20 -3.31 -15.17
N LEU A 270 8.77 -2.36 -14.35
CA LEU A 270 9.27 -0.99 -14.30
C LEU A 270 9.68 -0.65 -12.86
N ALA A 271 10.97 -0.80 -12.56
CA ALA A 271 11.55 -0.64 -11.22
C ALA A 271 12.22 0.71 -11.02
N GLY A 272 12.01 1.36 -9.86
CA GLY A 272 12.78 2.52 -9.41
C GLY A 272 13.48 2.27 -8.08
N GLY A 273 14.82 2.32 -8.07
CA GLY A 273 15.61 2.08 -6.87
C GLY A 273 15.32 0.72 -6.22
N THR A 274 15.07 0.69 -4.91
CA THR A 274 14.72 -0.57 -4.19
C THR A 274 13.32 -1.10 -4.51
N GLY A 275 12.51 -0.39 -5.31
CA GLY A 275 11.33 -0.98 -5.94
C GLY A 275 11.65 -2.15 -6.88
N LEU A 276 12.92 -2.39 -7.15
CA LEU A 276 13.38 -3.62 -7.80
C LEU A 276 13.00 -4.88 -7.01
N ALA A 277 12.98 -4.83 -5.69
CA ALA A 277 12.78 -6.01 -4.83
C ALA A 277 11.53 -6.83 -5.20
N PRO A 278 10.30 -6.31 -5.16
CA PRO A 278 9.12 -7.10 -5.49
C PRO A 278 9.08 -7.53 -6.94
N LEU A 279 9.65 -6.73 -7.85
CA LEU A 279 9.69 -7.07 -9.28
C LEU A 279 10.67 -8.20 -9.57
N LYS A 280 11.79 -8.28 -8.83
CA LYS A 280 12.71 -9.42 -8.90
C LYS A 280 12.01 -10.72 -8.51
N ALA A 281 11.25 -10.73 -7.42
CA ALA A 281 10.44 -11.87 -7.02
C ALA A 281 9.41 -12.28 -8.09
N ILE A 282 8.76 -11.31 -8.73
CA ILE A 282 7.81 -11.55 -9.82
C ILE A 282 8.52 -12.14 -11.03
N VAL A 283 9.67 -11.58 -11.42
CA VAL A 283 10.49 -12.10 -12.53
C VAL A 283 10.91 -13.54 -12.25
N GLU A 284 11.45 -13.84 -11.07
CA GLU A 284 11.84 -15.20 -10.68
C GLU A 284 10.65 -16.16 -10.78
N ALA A 285 9.47 -15.77 -10.29
CA ALA A 285 8.28 -16.61 -10.36
C ALA A 285 7.84 -16.89 -11.81
N VAL A 286 7.92 -15.89 -12.69
CA VAL A 286 7.51 -16.03 -14.10
C VAL A 286 8.51 -16.86 -14.88
N ILE A 287 9.82 -16.64 -14.71
CA ILE A 287 10.84 -17.39 -15.46
C ILE A 287 10.93 -18.85 -15.05
N HIS A 288 10.58 -19.18 -13.81
CA HIS A 288 10.55 -20.55 -13.30
C HIS A 288 9.18 -21.23 -13.46
N ALA A 289 8.12 -20.48 -13.83
CA ALA A 289 6.79 -21.05 -14.00
C ALA A 289 6.79 -22.13 -15.09
N PRO A 290 6.05 -23.24 -14.90
CA PRO A 290 5.82 -24.21 -15.96
C PRO A 290 5.24 -23.53 -17.20
N ALA A 291 5.81 -23.79 -18.36
CA ALA A 291 5.32 -23.23 -19.62
C ALA A 291 4.95 -24.38 -20.55
N PRO A 292 3.68 -24.80 -20.62
CA PRO A 292 3.22 -25.87 -21.51
C PRO A 292 3.21 -25.47 -22.98
N GLY A 293 3.66 -24.27 -23.32
CA GLY A 293 3.74 -23.71 -24.66
C GLY A 293 4.90 -22.73 -24.82
N ARG A 294 4.62 -21.56 -25.40
CA ARG A 294 5.60 -20.48 -25.55
C ARG A 294 6.00 -19.90 -24.15
N ARG A 295 7.30 -19.77 -23.94
CA ARG A 295 7.82 -19.02 -22.78
C ARG A 295 7.39 -17.55 -22.85
N ARG A 296 7.01 -16.99 -21.72
CA ARG A 296 6.69 -15.57 -21.61
C ARG A 296 7.98 -14.75 -21.66
N GLU A 297 8.00 -13.74 -22.50
CA GLU A 297 9.09 -12.77 -22.48
C GLU A 297 8.92 -11.83 -21.28
N VAL A 298 10.01 -11.51 -20.64
CA VAL A 298 10.06 -10.58 -19.48
C VAL A 298 11.02 -9.46 -19.83
N VAL A 299 10.52 -8.22 -19.80
CA VAL A 299 11.35 -7.02 -19.93
C VAL A 299 11.35 -6.31 -18.59
N LEU A 300 12.53 -6.13 -17.98
CA LEU A 300 12.73 -5.48 -16.70
C LEU A 300 13.55 -4.20 -16.89
N TYR A 301 12.90 -3.05 -16.77
CA TYR A 301 13.56 -1.76 -16.65
C TYR A 301 13.98 -1.51 -15.21
N VAL A 302 15.24 -1.17 -14.98
CA VAL A 302 15.79 -0.86 -13.66
C VAL A 302 16.31 0.56 -13.66
N GLY A 303 15.51 1.49 -13.13
CA GLY A 303 15.84 2.90 -13.05
C GLY A 303 16.50 3.27 -11.72
N ALA A 304 17.57 4.06 -11.81
CA ALA A 304 18.25 4.66 -10.68
C ALA A 304 18.60 6.13 -10.99
N ARG A 305 19.05 6.87 -9.99
CA ARG A 305 19.59 8.23 -10.23
C ARG A 305 21.01 8.18 -10.79
N ARG A 306 21.82 7.29 -10.22
CA ARG A 306 23.25 7.19 -10.53
C ARG A 306 23.63 5.74 -10.84
N ASN A 307 24.73 5.53 -11.55
CA ASN A 307 25.23 4.20 -11.87
C ASN A 307 25.49 3.33 -10.63
N GLN A 308 26.02 3.92 -9.56
CA GLN A 308 26.25 3.21 -8.29
C GLN A 308 24.96 2.76 -7.59
N ASP A 309 23.81 3.37 -7.90
CA ASP A 309 22.50 3.04 -7.33
C ASP A 309 21.83 1.87 -8.06
N LEU A 310 22.41 1.37 -9.17
CA LEU A 310 22.04 0.12 -9.84
C LEU A 310 22.61 -1.10 -9.07
N TYR A 311 22.29 -1.14 -7.78
CA TYR A 311 22.95 -1.96 -6.74
C TYR A 311 22.91 -3.48 -6.97
N ASP A 312 21.95 -3.98 -7.75
CA ASP A 312 21.73 -5.40 -8.00
C ASP A 312 21.97 -5.80 -9.46
N LEU A 313 22.53 -4.87 -10.28
CA LEU A 313 22.65 -5.05 -11.73
C LEU A 313 23.46 -6.30 -12.11
N ALA A 314 24.55 -6.58 -11.40
CA ALA A 314 25.38 -7.76 -11.69
C ALA A 314 24.60 -9.08 -11.51
N GLU A 315 23.77 -9.19 -10.47
CA GLU A 315 22.94 -10.38 -10.23
C GLU A 315 21.83 -10.50 -11.30
N LEU A 316 21.23 -9.37 -11.71
CA LEU A 316 20.24 -9.35 -12.79
C LEU A 316 20.82 -9.74 -14.13
N GLN A 317 22.05 -9.29 -14.47
CA GLN A 317 22.75 -9.70 -15.70
C GLN A 317 23.10 -11.19 -15.69
N GLN A 318 23.48 -11.75 -14.53
CA GLN A 318 23.67 -13.19 -14.41
C GLN A 318 22.36 -13.96 -14.63
N MET A 319 21.24 -13.43 -14.13
CA MET A 319 19.92 -14.00 -14.37
C MET A 319 19.57 -13.95 -15.86
N GLU A 320 19.80 -12.82 -16.54
CA GLU A 320 19.57 -12.66 -17.98
C GLU A 320 20.36 -13.65 -18.81
N LEU A 321 21.62 -13.90 -18.47
CA LEU A 321 22.45 -14.91 -19.14
C LEU A 321 21.88 -16.32 -19.01
N GLY A 322 21.23 -16.64 -17.90
CA GLY A 322 20.60 -17.94 -17.66
C GLY A 322 19.23 -18.12 -18.34
N TYR A 323 18.57 -17.02 -18.70
CA TYR A 323 17.19 -17.03 -19.21
C TYR A 323 17.03 -16.14 -20.45
N PRO A 324 17.16 -16.67 -21.67
CA PRO A 324 17.12 -15.88 -22.93
C PRO A 324 15.81 -15.11 -23.17
N TRP A 325 14.76 -15.41 -22.45
CA TRP A 325 13.46 -14.70 -22.48
C TRP A 325 13.34 -13.59 -21.44
N LEU A 326 14.39 -13.36 -20.65
CA LEU A 326 14.52 -12.20 -19.77
C LEU A 326 15.42 -11.17 -20.42
N GLN A 327 14.97 -9.93 -20.48
CA GLN A 327 15.76 -8.76 -20.89
C GLN A 327 15.82 -7.76 -19.74
N VAL A 328 17.03 -7.40 -19.31
CA VAL A 328 17.27 -6.37 -18.28
C VAL A 328 17.75 -5.09 -18.93
N ILE A 329 17.06 -3.99 -18.67
CA ILE A 329 17.34 -2.67 -19.25
C ILE A 329 17.66 -1.71 -18.10
N PRO A 330 18.94 -1.52 -17.74
CA PRO A 330 19.34 -0.54 -16.74
C PRO A 330 19.23 0.89 -17.29
N ALA A 331 18.86 1.84 -16.43
CA ALA A 331 18.79 3.25 -16.78
C ALA A 331 19.15 4.16 -15.61
N VAL A 332 19.72 5.33 -15.93
CA VAL A 332 20.04 6.38 -14.96
C VAL A 332 19.54 7.73 -15.42
N SER A 333 19.14 8.59 -14.47
CA SER A 333 18.57 9.91 -14.76
C SER A 333 19.53 11.08 -14.57
N ASP A 334 20.47 10.99 -13.61
CA ASP A 334 21.24 12.14 -13.12
C ASP A 334 22.69 12.13 -13.60
N GLU A 335 23.12 11.09 -14.30
CA GLU A 335 24.51 10.93 -14.75
C GLU A 335 24.57 10.59 -16.25
N ALA A 336 25.74 10.82 -16.84
CA ALA A 336 26.04 10.30 -18.18
C ALA A 336 26.03 8.78 -18.18
N THR A 337 25.47 8.20 -19.22
CA THR A 337 25.34 6.77 -19.37
C THR A 337 26.62 6.10 -19.87
N ARG A 338 26.78 4.83 -19.52
CA ARG A 338 27.70 3.89 -20.19
C ARG A 338 26.98 3.29 -21.41
N GLU A 339 27.69 2.61 -22.29
CA GLU A 339 27.11 2.02 -23.51
C GLU A 339 25.95 1.04 -23.22
N ASP A 340 26.00 0.36 -22.07
CA ASP A 340 25.05 -0.64 -21.62
C ASP A 340 23.90 -0.11 -20.73
N VAL A 341 23.85 1.21 -20.47
CA VAL A 341 22.88 1.87 -19.57
C VAL A 341 22.15 2.98 -20.31
N MET A 342 20.82 2.93 -20.29
CA MET A 342 19.99 3.98 -20.91
C MET A 342 20.00 5.27 -20.05
N HIS A 343 19.77 6.40 -20.72
CA HIS A 343 19.50 7.67 -20.03
C HIS A 343 18.00 7.93 -19.97
N GLY A 344 17.52 8.26 -18.78
CA GLY A 344 16.15 8.68 -18.54
C GLY A 344 15.54 8.15 -17.24
N THR A 345 14.44 8.75 -16.87
CA THR A 345 13.60 8.34 -15.74
C THR A 345 12.70 7.16 -16.13
N VAL A 346 12.21 6.39 -15.14
CA VAL A 346 11.30 5.26 -15.39
C VAL A 346 10.03 5.67 -16.16
N PRO A 347 9.36 6.82 -15.87
CA PRO A 347 8.24 7.29 -16.69
C PRO A 347 8.61 7.57 -18.16
N GLU A 348 9.79 8.13 -18.42
CA GLU A 348 10.26 8.38 -19.80
C GLU A 348 10.57 7.08 -20.55
N LEU A 349 11.09 6.07 -19.86
CA LEU A 349 11.30 4.74 -20.42
C LEU A 349 9.97 4.04 -20.70
N ALA A 350 9.01 4.13 -19.80
CA ALA A 350 7.66 3.61 -19.99
C ALA A 350 6.96 4.23 -21.22
N ALA A 351 7.24 5.53 -21.49
CA ALA A 351 6.76 6.19 -22.70
C ALA A 351 7.28 5.58 -23.99
N LYS A 352 8.39 4.86 -23.96
CA LYS A 352 9.03 4.21 -25.12
C LYS A 352 8.85 2.68 -25.12
N ALA A 353 8.46 2.11 -23.97
CA ALA A 353 8.33 0.67 -23.81
C ALA A 353 7.17 0.09 -24.64
N THR A 354 7.33 -1.12 -25.12
CA THR A 354 6.27 -1.92 -25.71
C THR A 354 5.47 -2.59 -24.61
N TRP A 355 4.24 -2.17 -24.42
CA TRP A 355 3.34 -2.64 -23.37
C TRP A 355 2.19 -3.52 -23.88
N ALA A 356 1.92 -3.50 -25.20
CA ALA A 356 0.82 -4.24 -25.79
C ALA A 356 0.92 -5.73 -25.45
N ASP A 357 -0.21 -6.31 -25.04
CA ASP A 357 -0.35 -7.71 -24.61
C ASP A 357 0.63 -8.15 -23.50
N ARG A 358 0.96 -7.25 -22.57
CA ARG A 358 1.83 -7.52 -21.41
C ARG A 358 1.11 -7.30 -20.09
N ASP A 359 1.38 -8.15 -19.12
CA ASP A 359 1.12 -7.85 -17.72
C ASP A 359 2.17 -6.83 -17.25
N ILE A 360 1.73 -5.71 -16.69
CA ILE A 360 2.60 -4.58 -16.35
C ILE A 360 2.71 -4.47 -14.84
N TYR A 361 3.93 -4.43 -14.33
CA TYR A 361 4.24 -4.27 -12.90
C TYR A 361 5.12 -3.06 -12.67
N ILE A 362 4.72 -2.17 -11.76
CA ILE A 362 5.45 -0.92 -11.47
C ILE A 362 5.75 -0.88 -9.98
N SER A 363 7.01 -0.62 -9.60
CA SER A 363 7.40 -0.47 -8.20
C SER A 363 8.55 0.51 -8.02
N GLY A 364 8.46 1.31 -6.94
CA GLY A 364 9.43 2.34 -6.61
C GLY A 364 8.80 3.45 -5.74
N PRO A 365 9.32 4.67 -5.76
CA PRO A 365 8.70 5.82 -5.09
C PRO A 365 7.30 6.11 -5.62
N ASP A 366 6.34 6.44 -4.75
CA ASP A 366 4.93 6.63 -5.11
C ASP A 366 4.72 7.62 -6.25
N ALA A 367 5.43 8.76 -6.22
CA ALA A 367 5.35 9.75 -7.30
C ALA A 367 5.80 9.18 -8.67
N MET A 368 6.83 8.32 -8.69
CA MET A 368 7.28 7.63 -9.89
C MET A 368 6.24 6.61 -10.36
N ILE A 369 5.67 5.81 -9.45
CA ILE A 369 4.64 4.81 -9.76
C ILE A 369 3.44 5.50 -10.42
N ILE A 370 2.90 6.53 -9.77
CA ILE A 370 1.73 7.29 -10.26
C ILE A 370 2.00 7.86 -11.65
N LYS A 371 3.15 8.53 -11.82
CA LYS A 371 3.51 9.14 -13.11
C LYS A 371 3.71 8.07 -14.21
N THR A 372 4.35 6.95 -13.88
CA THR A 372 4.56 5.84 -14.83
C THR A 372 3.24 5.21 -15.26
N ALA A 373 2.34 4.93 -14.31
CA ALA A 373 1.02 4.40 -14.59
C ALA A 373 0.20 5.36 -15.47
N GLN A 374 0.26 6.67 -15.18
CA GLN A 374 -0.40 7.71 -15.97
C GLN A 374 0.11 7.72 -17.40
N VAL A 375 1.43 7.75 -17.61
CA VAL A 375 2.05 7.73 -18.95
C VAL A 375 1.62 6.50 -19.77
N LEU A 376 1.58 5.33 -19.14
CA LEU A 376 1.12 4.11 -19.83
C LEU A 376 -0.37 4.19 -20.21
N GLN A 377 -1.22 4.70 -19.33
CA GLN A 377 -2.65 4.89 -19.60
C GLN A 377 -2.90 5.92 -20.71
N GLU A 378 -2.19 7.03 -20.73
CA GLU A 378 -2.23 8.04 -21.80
C GLU A 378 -1.84 7.43 -23.16
N ARG A 379 -1.00 6.41 -23.16
CA ARG A 379 -0.63 5.62 -24.37
C ARG A 379 -1.61 4.49 -24.68
N GLY A 380 -2.70 4.34 -23.93
CA GLY A 380 -3.76 3.36 -24.15
C GLY A 380 -3.57 2.03 -23.42
N ALA A 381 -2.64 1.91 -22.49
CA ALA A 381 -2.50 0.68 -21.69
C ALA A 381 -3.74 0.50 -20.79
N PRO A 382 -4.42 -0.66 -20.84
CA PRO A 382 -5.59 -0.91 -20.01
C PRO A 382 -5.23 -0.92 -18.53
N ARG A 383 -6.01 -0.21 -17.71
CA ARG A 383 -5.77 -0.09 -16.25
C ARG A 383 -5.67 -1.45 -15.56
N HIS A 384 -6.47 -2.44 -15.97
CA HIS A 384 -6.48 -3.77 -15.35
C HIS A 384 -5.21 -4.60 -15.60
N LEU A 385 -4.39 -4.21 -16.57
CA LEU A 385 -3.09 -4.82 -16.84
C LEU A 385 -1.95 -4.20 -16.02
N ILE A 386 -2.17 -3.00 -15.47
CA ILE A 386 -1.18 -2.27 -14.70
C ILE A 386 -1.37 -2.58 -13.20
N ARG A 387 -0.36 -3.18 -12.60
CA ARG A 387 -0.35 -3.57 -11.18
C ARG A 387 0.76 -2.85 -10.43
N TYR A 388 0.41 -2.28 -9.31
CA TYR A 388 1.32 -1.66 -8.36
C TYR A 388 0.69 -1.59 -6.98
N ASP A 389 1.52 -1.60 -5.96
CA ASP A 389 1.14 -1.20 -4.61
C ASP A 389 1.80 0.14 -4.31
N LEU A 390 1.05 1.11 -3.81
CA LEU A 390 1.63 2.35 -3.30
C LEU A 390 2.13 2.10 -1.89
N GLY A 391 3.32 2.62 -1.57
CA GLY A 391 3.93 2.52 -0.23
C GLY A 391 3.01 3.08 0.85
N GLY A 392 2.06 3.80 0.38
CA GLY A 392 0.99 4.44 1.10
C GLY A 392 1.48 5.73 1.71
N LEU A 393 0.62 6.66 1.95
CA LEU A 393 0.72 7.78 2.89
C LEU A 393 1.17 7.31 4.30
N ALA A 394 2.03 6.32 4.34
CA ALA A 394 2.24 5.44 5.48
C ALA A 394 3.69 5.25 5.90
N ASP A 395 4.65 5.95 5.29
CA ASP A 395 6.04 6.01 5.79
C ASP A 395 6.40 7.41 6.26
#